data_4399c0a02a4924b234964f1ca5b42b91
#
_entry.id   4399c0a02a4924b234964f1ca5b42b91
#
_cell.length_a   1.000
_cell.length_b   1.000
_cell.length_c   1.000
_cell.angle_alpha   90.00
_cell.angle_beta   90.00
_cell.angle_gamma   90.00
#
_symmetry.space_group_name_H-M   'P 1'
#
loop_
_entity.id
_entity.type
_entity.pdbx_description
1 polymer ?
#
loop_
_entity_poly.entity_id
_entity_poly.type
_entity_poly.pdbx_seq_one_letter_code
_entity_poly.pdbx_strand_id
1 'polypeptide(L)'
;TGGTIEGNILGDLLRRAHEIHKNNHPEYSNRITKEDVLLAERGIVFLDEIDKRKSHESSTPDVNGSGVIDALLKMMDGTTYQVAIDHQTILFDTSKLVIFAGGAFQEYFDFSEKTIGYQSQNKQDQFEKYLEVNPEDLVEYGLSSQFVGRCGCVCLYPRHTSETLLTLEQNKKTSFLQNREEVFHQK
;
A
#
# COMPACT_ATOMS: atom_id res chain seq x y z
N THR A 1 -0.40 3.48 -26.33
CA THR A 1 -0.74 2.25 -25.60
C THR A 1 -1.09 2.65 -24.20
N GLY A 2 -2.38 2.50 -23.83
CA GLY A 2 -2.85 2.76 -22.48
C GLY A 2 -2.00 1.93 -21.52
N GLY A 3 -1.36 2.59 -20.53
CA GLY A 3 -0.48 1.91 -19.60
C GLY A 3 -1.25 0.87 -18.80
N THR A 4 -0.69 -0.32 -18.66
CA THR A 4 -1.17 -1.29 -17.69
C THR A 4 -0.98 -0.74 -16.28
N ILE A 5 -1.70 -1.26 -15.30
CA ILE A 5 -1.57 -0.83 -13.89
C ILE A 5 -0.12 -1.01 -13.44
N GLU A 6 0.48 -2.15 -13.75
CA GLU A 6 1.88 -2.46 -13.45
C GLU A 6 2.83 -1.45 -14.11
N GLY A 7 2.61 -1.16 -15.39
CA GLY A 7 3.42 -0.22 -16.14
C GLY A 7 3.39 1.19 -15.56
N ASN A 8 2.26 1.62 -15.02
CA ASN A 8 2.13 2.93 -14.36
C ASN A 8 2.91 2.94 -13.03
N ILE A 9 2.74 1.94 -12.17
CA ILE A 9 3.44 1.83 -10.88
C ILE A 9 4.96 1.78 -11.11
N LEU A 10 5.42 0.93 -12.02
CA LEU A 10 6.85 0.77 -12.30
C LEU A 10 7.44 2.00 -12.97
N GLY A 11 6.66 2.66 -13.85
CA GLY A 11 7.04 3.94 -14.46
C GLY A 11 7.21 5.05 -13.42
N ASP A 12 6.34 5.12 -12.42
CA ASP A 12 6.45 6.10 -11.33
C ASP A 12 7.66 5.82 -10.44
N LEU A 13 7.97 4.56 -10.14
CA LEU A 13 9.20 4.19 -9.44
C LEU A 13 10.46 4.65 -10.20
N LEU A 14 10.50 4.42 -11.51
CA LEU A 14 11.62 4.85 -12.37
C LEU A 14 11.78 6.37 -12.38
N ARG A 15 10.68 7.13 -12.54
CA ARG A 15 10.72 8.61 -12.48
C ARG A 15 11.23 9.10 -11.13
N ARG A 16 10.74 8.49 -10.05
CA ARG A 16 11.15 8.86 -8.69
C ARG A 16 12.64 8.60 -8.43
N ALA A 17 13.14 7.45 -8.87
CA ALA A 17 14.56 7.13 -8.78
C ALA A 17 15.41 8.13 -9.57
N HIS A 18 14.98 8.47 -10.77
CA HIS A 18 15.63 9.47 -11.60
C HIS A 18 15.66 10.88 -10.96
N GLU A 19 14.54 11.31 -10.39
CA GLU A 19 14.45 12.58 -9.64
C GLU A 19 15.42 12.61 -8.46
N ILE A 20 15.54 11.53 -7.71
CA ILE A 20 16.48 11.42 -6.57
C ILE A 20 17.91 11.61 -7.05
N HIS A 21 18.33 10.93 -8.12
CA HIS A 21 19.68 11.09 -8.68
C HIS A 21 19.91 12.50 -9.22
N LYS A 22 18.94 13.05 -9.93
CA LYS A 22 19.04 14.40 -10.50
C LYS A 22 19.12 15.49 -9.43
N ASN A 23 18.39 15.34 -8.32
CA ASN A 23 18.46 16.30 -7.22
C ASN A 23 19.81 16.27 -6.51
N ASN A 24 20.46 15.12 -6.44
CA ASN A 24 21.77 14.95 -5.83
C ASN A 24 22.93 15.34 -6.78
N HIS A 25 22.69 15.24 -8.10
CA HIS A 25 23.67 15.48 -9.16
C HIS A 25 23.01 16.27 -10.30
N PRO A 26 23.03 17.61 -10.29
CA PRO A 26 22.36 18.45 -11.30
C PRO A 26 22.82 18.21 -12.73
N GLU A 27 24.07 17.70 -12.90
CA GLU A 27 24.65 17.30 -14.19
C GLU A 27 24.17 15.94 -14.69
N TYR A 28 23.31 15.25 -13.92
CA TYR A 28 22.83 13.91 -14.24
C TYR A 28 22.07 13.87 -15.58
N SER A 29 22.12 12.73 -16.23
CA SER A 29 21.41 12.51 -17.50
C SER A 29 19.93 12.91 -17.42
N ASN A 30 19.38 13.41 -18.53
CA ASN A 30 17.94 13.62 -18.67
C ASN A 30 17.18 12.35 -19.10
N ARG A 31 17.87 11.23 -19.23
CA ARG A 31 17.27 9.92 -19.56
C ARG A 31 17.43 8.99 -18.38
N ILE A 32 16.46 8.09 -18.25
CA ILE A 32 16.55 7.00 -17.26
C ILE A 32 17.83 6.21 -17.53
N THR A 33 18.65 6.08 -16.51
CA THR A 33 19.93 5.38 -16.56
C THR A 33 19.82 3.99 -15.89
N LYS A 34 20.87 3.22 -15.97
CA LYS A 34 20.96 1.92 -15.33
C LYS A 34 20.95 2.04 -13.80
N GLU A 35 21.53 3.08 -13.27
CA GLU A 35 21.54 3.41 -11.83
C GLU A 35 20.12 3.71 -11.33
N ASP A 36 19.33 4.44 -12.09
CA ASP A 36 17.92 4.70 -11.78
C ASP A 36 17.12 3.41 -11.71
N VAL A 37 17.34 2.50 -12.67
CA VAL A 37 16.68 1.18 -12.68
C VAL A 37 17.04 0.38 -11.44
N LEU A 38 18.33 0.29 -11.10
CA LEU A 38 18.80 -0.44 -9.92
C LEU A 38 18.26 0.13 -8.61
N LEU A 39 18.06 1.45 -8.54
CA LEU A 39 17.44 2.11 -7.39
C LEU A 39 15.95 1.81 -7.35
N ALA A 40 15.25 1.95 -8.47
CA ALA A 40 13.81 1.72 -8.59
C ALA A 40 13.43 0.27 -8.28
N GLU A 41 14.20 -0.72 -8.72
CA GLU A 41 13.99 -2.15 -8.45
C GLU A 41 14.07 -2.50 -6.95
N ARG A 42 14.69 -1.65 -6.12
CA ARG A 42 14.74 -1.76 -4.65
C ARG A 42 13.74 -0.83 -3.98
N GLY A 43 12.79 -0.35 -4.73
CA GLY A 43 11.77 0.58 -4.26
C GLY A 43 10.76 -0.06 -3.33
N ILE A 44 9.97 0.81 -2.70
CA ILE A 44 8.84 0.44 -1.85
C ILE A 44 7.56 0.89 -2.54
N VAL A 45 6.62 -0.02 -2.71
CA VAL A 45 5.28 0.25 -3.20
C VAL A 45 4.31 0.17 -2.04
N PHE A 46 3.55 1.23 -1.81
CA PHE A 46 2.49 1.23 -0.81
C PHE A 46 1.13 1.31 -1.51
N LEU A 47 0.27 0.36 -1.20
CA LEU A 47 -1.08 0.24 -1.74
C LEU A 47 -2.07 0.46 -0.61
N ASP A 48 -2.81 1.55 -0.72
CA ASP A 48 -3.84 1.88 0.25
C ASP A 48 -5.21 1.35 -0.19
N GLU A 49 -6.11 1.23 0.77
CA GLU A 49 -7.51 0.85 0.57
C GLU A 49 -7.70 -0.53 -0.09
N ILE A 50 -6.82 -1.49 0.25
CA ILE A 50 -6.93 -2.85 -0.30
C ILE A 50 -8.22 -3.56 0.14
N ASP A 51 -8.78 -3.17 1.28
CA ASP A 51 -10.05 -3.66 1.81
C ASP A 51 -11.26 -3.31 0.94
N LYS A 52 -11.18 -2.26 0.12
CA LYS A 52 -12.23 -1.89 -0.84
C LYS A 52 -12.21 -2.75 -2.11
N ARG A 53 -11.22 -3.62 -2.25
CA ARG A 53 -11.03 -4.49 -3.41
C ARG A 53 -11.45 -5.93 -3.14
N LYS A 54 -12.53 -6.08 -2.38
CA LYS A 54 -13.15 -7.39 -2.12
C LYS A 54 -13.61 -8.01 -3.43
N SER A 55 -13.41 -9.31 -3.57
CA SER A 55 -14.07 -10.12 -4.58
C SER A 55 -15.52 -10.30 -4.14
N HIS A 56 -16.41 -9.35 -4.47
CA HIS A 56 -17.83 -9.59 -4.33
C HIS A 56 -18.26 -10.61 -5.40
N GLU A 57 -18.93 -11.67 -4.97
CA GLU A 57 -19.76 -12.54 -5.83
C GLU A 57 -20.99 -11.78 -6.36
N SER A 58 -20.84 -10.54 -6.81
CA SER A 58 -21.91 -9.84 -7.50
C SER A 58 -21.82 -10.18 -8.97
N SER A 59 -22.95 -10.54 -9.53
CA SER A 59 -23.18 -10.99 -10.91
C SER A 59 -22.83 -9.98 -12.03
N THR A 60 -22.14 -8.91 -11.71
CA THR A 60 -21.48 -8.00 -12.64
C THR A 60 -19.98 -8.10 -12.40
N PRO A 61 -19.16 -8.48 -13.43
CA PRO A 61 -17.72 -8.48 -13.28
C PRO A 61 -17.27 -7.05 -12.98
N ASP A 62 -16.79 -6.83 -11.76
CA ASP A 62 -16.19 -5.56 -11.38
C ASP A 62 -14.81 -5.49 -12.06
N VAL A 63 -14.82 -4.99 -13.30
CA VAL A 63 -13.69 -4.99 -14.24
C VAL A 63 -12.49 -4.22 -13.68
N ASN A 64 -12.70 -3.40 -12.65
CA ASN A 64 -11.67 -2.52 -12.09
C ASN A 64 -10.99 -3.07 -10.82
N GLY A 65 -11.66 -3.89 -10.02
CA GLY A 65 -11.11 -4.41 -8.76
C GLY A 65 -10.18 -5.61 -8.94
N SER A 66 -10.61 -6.59 -9.73
CA SER A 66 -9.83 -7.82 -10.01
C SER A 66 -8.53 -7.52 -10.76
N GLY A 67 -8.55 -6.60 -11.71
CA GLY A 67 -7.36 -6.24 -12.50
C GLY A 67 -6.22 -5.67 -11.68
N VAL A 68 -6.52 -4.95 -10.59
CA VAL A 68 -5.47 -4.43 -9.68
C VAL A 68 -4.83 -5.58 -8.89
N ILE A 69 -5.64 -6.48 -8.35
CA ILE A 69 -5.13 -7.64 -7.59
C ILE A 69 -4.30 -8.55 -8.50
N ASP A 70 -4.76 -8.80 -9.73
CA ASP A 70 -4.01 -9.62 -10.70
C ASP A 70 -2.67 -8.98 -11.09
N ALA A 71 -2.64 -7.66 -11.27
CA ALA A 71 -1.42 -6.91 -11.51
C ALA A 71 -0.43 -7.05 -10.35
N LEU A 72 -0.93 -6.93 -9.11
CA LEU A 72 -0.14 -7.07 -7.90
C LEU A 72 0.42 -8.47 -7.74
N LEU A 73 -0.38 -9.50 -7.96
CA LEU A 73 0.05 -10.89 -7.89
C LEU A 73 1.25 -11.14 -8.79
N LYS A 74 1.19 -10.67 -10.04
CA LYS A 74 2.32 -10.79 -10.99
C LYS A 74 3.56 -10.06 -10.51
N MET A 75 3.41 -8.85 -9.94
CA MET A 75 4.54 -8.09 -9.40
C MET A 75 5.15 -8.78 -8.18
N MET A 76 4.33 -9.38 -7.31
CA MET A 76 4.76 -10.13 -6.13
C MET A 76 5.48 -11.44 -6.50
N ASP A 77 5.19 -12.01 -7.66
CA ASP A 77 5.87 -13.23 -8.18
C ASP A 77 7.30 -12.97 -8.68
N GLY A 78 7.76 -11.71 -8.71
CA GLY A 78 9.13 -11.37 -9.11
C GLY A 78 9.35 -11.52 -10.62
N THR A 79 8.56 -10.82 -11.42
CA THR A 79 8.60 -10.90 -12.89
C THR A 79 9.38 -9.74 -13.50
N THR A 80 10.02 -9.95 -14.65
CA THR A 80 10.63 -8.88 -15.43
C THR A 80 9.61 -8.24 -16.39
N TYR A 81 9.45 -6.93 -16.31
CA TYR A 81 8.54 -6.14 -17.13
C TYR A 81 9.29 -5.29 -18.15
N GLN A 82 8.65 -5.06 -19.29
CA GLN A 82 9.06 -4.02 -20.24
C GLN A 82 8.25 -2.76 -19.98
N VAL A 83 8.90 -1.76 -19.42
CA VAL A 83 8.28 -0.46 -19.10
C VAL A 83 8.66 0.56 -20.15
N ALA A 84 7.66 1.10 -20.85
CA ALA A 84 7.86 2.19 -21.81
C ALA A 84 7.75 3.53 -21.06
N ILE A 85 8.84 4.29 -21.04
CA ILE A 85 8.92 5.59 -20.35
C ILE A 85 9.83 6.52 -21.16
N ASP A 86 9.38 7.76 -21.41
CA ASP A 86 10.17 8.84 -22.05
C ASP A 86 10.91 8.40 -23.32
N HIS A 87 10.19 7.69 -24.21
CA HIS A 87 10.72 7.13 -25.47
C HIS A 87 11.80 6.04 -25.28
N GLN A 88 11.91 5.48 -24.10
CA GLN A 88 12.77 4.35 -23.79
C GLN A 88 11.92 3.12 -23.43
N THR A 89 12.44 1.94 -23.70
CA THR A 89 11.90 0.66 -23.19
C THR A 89 12.91 0.10 -22.21
N ILE A 90 12.48 -0.02 -20.95
CA ILE A 90 13.33 -0.43 -19.83
C ILE A 90 12.87 -1.79 -19.35
N LEU A 91 13.81 -2.69 -19.13
CA LEU A 91 13.55 -3.94 -18.41
C LEU A 91 13.61 -3.65 -16.92
N PHE A 92 12.56 -4.02 -16.20
CA PHE A 92 12.40 -3.81 -14.77
C PHE A 92 12.12 -5.14 -14.06
N ASP A 93 12.97 -5.53 -13.13
CA ASP A 93 12.80 -6.74 -12.31
C ASP A 93 12.11 -6.40 -10.99
N THR A 94 10.94 -7.00 -10.75
CA THR A 94 10.15 -6.76 -9.53
C THR A 94 10.57 -7.63 -8.34
N SER A 95 11.52 -8.55 -8.49
CA SER A 95 11.89 -9.53 -7.46
C SER A 95 12.44 -8.92 -6.17
N LYS A 96 12.89 -7.67 -6.21
CA LYS A 96 13.47 -6.95 -5.06
C LYS A 96 12.55 -5.85 -4.53
N LEU A 97 11.37 -5.67 -5.12
CA LEU A 97 10.39 -4.71 -4.63
C LEU A 97 9.85 -5.13 -3.27
N VAL A 98 9.67 -4.16 -2.39
CA VAL A 98 8.92 -4.34 -1.16
C VAL A 98 7.53 -3.76 -1.36
N ILE A 99 6.50 -4.58 -1.16
CA ILE A 99 5.11 -4.17 -1.36
C ILE A 99 4.40 -4.19 0.00
N PHE A 100 3.86 -3.03 0.38
CA PHE A 100 2.96 -2.89 1.52
C PHE A 100 1.55 -2.69 1.00
N ALA A 101 0.62 -3.45 1.54
CA ALA A 101 -0.80 -3.28 1.28
C ALA A 101 -1.51 -2.95 2.59
N GLY A 102 -2.26 -1.85 2.61
CA GLY A 102 -2.96 -1.38 3.80
C GLY A 102 -4.43 -1.11 3.52
N GLY A 103 -5.23 -1.10 4.59
CA GLY A 103 -6.65 -0.76 4.53
C GLY A 103 -7.22 -0.61 5.95
N ALA A 104 -8.40 -0.01 6.04
CA ALA A 104 -9.08 0.20 7.32
C ALA A 104 -9.75 -1.07 7.85
N PHE A 105 -10.16 -1.99 6.99
CA PHE A 105 -10.85 -3.25 7.31
C PHE A 105 -11.99 -3.09 8.33
N GLN A 106 -12.73 -2.00 8.25
CA GLN A 106 -13.67 -1.57 9.28
C GLN A 106 -14.78 -2.60 9.53
N GLU A 107 -15.33 -3.19 8.48
CA GLU A 107 -16.37 -4.21 8.60
C GLU A 107 -15.86 -5.49 9.30
N TYR A 108 -14.59 -5.83 9.12
CA TYR A 108 -13.96 -6.95 9.81
C TYR A 108 -13.94 -6.71 11.33
N PHE A 109 -13.54 -5.52 11.76
CA PHE A 109 -13.52 -5.15 13.16
C PHE A 109 -14.92 -5.06 13.77
N ASP A 110 -15.88 -4.49 13.05
CA ASP A 110 -17.27 -4.37 13.50
C ASP A 110 -17.93 -5.75 13.66
N PHE A 111 -17.59 -6.71 12.80
CA PHE A 111 -18.07 -8.07 12.89
C PHE A 111 -17.44 -8.82 14.07
N SER A 112 -16.13 -8.68 14.28
CA SER A 112 -15.43 -9.31 15.40
C SER A 112 -15.91 -8.77 16.76
N GLU A 113 -16.18 -7.47 16.87
CA GLU A 113 -16.78 -6.88 18.08
C GLU A 113 -18.16 -7.44 18.39
N LYS A 114 -19.00 -7.69 17.39
CA LYS A 114 -20.33 -8.30 17.57
C LYS A 114 -20.27 -9.77 17.96
N THR A 115 -19.30 -10.50 17.45
CA THR A 115 -19.16 -11.94 17.73
C THR A 115 -18.53 -12.22 19.10
N ILE A 116 -17.68 -11.30 19.59
CA ILE A 116 -17.02 -11.39 20.89
C ILE A 116 -17.86 -10.76 22.01
N GLY A 117 -18.88 -9.97 21.67
CA GLY A 117 -19.74 -9.27 22.61
C GLY A 117 -20.48 -10.24 23.53
N TYR A 118 -20.15 -10.27 24.77
CA TYR A 118 -20.83 -10.64 26.03
C TYR A 118 -19.99 -11.40 27.05
N GLN A 119 -18.77 -11.83 26.79
CA GLN A 119 -18.02 -12.64 27.75
C GLN A 119 -16.62 -12.15 28.16
N SER A 120 -16.03 -11.14 27.57
CA SER A 120 -14.72 -10.64 28.02
C SER A 120 -14.86 -9.32 28.80
N GLN A 121 -14.72 -9.41 30.11
CA GLN A 121 -14.72 -8.26 31.03
C GLN A 121 -13.40 -7.46 31.01
N ASN A 122 -12.40 -7.88 30.21
CA ASN A 122 -11.07 -7.30 30.23
C ASN A 122 -10.69 -6.71 28.86
N LYS A 123 -10.58 -5.38 28.76
CA LYS A 123 -10.21 -4.68 27.53
C LYS A 123 -8.80 -5.07 27.03
N GLN A 124 -7.95 -5.56 27.92
CA GLN A 124 -6.58 -5.96 27.60
C GLN A 124 -6.52 -7.29 26.87
N ASP A 125 -7.38 -8.26 27.27
CA ASP A 125 -7.50 -9.56 26.60
C ASP A 125 -8.12 -9.42 25.19
N GLN A 126 -8.99 -8.43 25.00
CA GLN A 126 -9.51 -8.08 23.66
C GLN A 126 -8.41 -7.57 22.75
N PHE A 127 -7.51 -6.74 23.28
CA PHE A 127 -6.43 -6.15 22.49
C PHE A 127 -5.41 -7.19 22.03
N GLU A 128 -5.03 -8.12 22.92
CA GLU A 128 -4.11 -9.20 22.55
C GLU A 128 -4.70 -10.13 21.49
N LYS A 129 -6.01 -10.39 21.53
CA LYS A 129 -6.70 -11.19 20.53
C LYS A 129 -6.79 -10.53 19.15
N TYR A 130 -6.79 -9.19 19.09
CA TYR A 130 -6.69 -8.44 17.82
C TYR A 130 -5.31 -8.52 17.16
N LEU A 131 -4.27 -8.89 17.90
CA LEU A 131 -2.92 -9.02 17.35
C LEU A 131 -2.71 -10.36 16.61
N GLU A 132 -3.64 -11.29 16.72
CA GLU A 132 -3.60 -12.62 16.08
C GLU A 132 -4.57 -12.70 14.89
N VAL A 133 -4.40 -11.86 13.88
CA VAL A 133 -5.11 -12.05 12.61
C VAL A 133 -4.45 -13.16 11.83
N ASN A 134 -5.20 -14.22 11.60
CA ASN A 134 -4.77 -15.29 10.74
C ASN A 134 -5.01 -14.90 9.25
N PRO A 135 -4.18 -15.38 8.32
CA PRO A 135 -4.42 -15.16 6.89
C PRO A 135 -5.82 -15.59 6.43
N GLU A 136 -6.37 -16.64 7.03
CA GLU A 136 -7.70 -17.15 6.75
C GLU A 136 -8.80 -16.13 7.03
N ASP A 137 -8.65 -15.32 8.09
CA ASP A 137 -9.60 -14.27 8.44
C ASP A 137 -9.72 -13.21 7.33
N LEU A 138 -8.60 -12.91 6.66
CA LEU A 138 -8.56 -11.97 5.53
C LEU A 138 -9.25 -12.56 4.29
N VAL A 139 -9.16 -13.87 4.10
CA VAL A 139 -9.87 -14.57 3.02
C VAL A 139 -11.37 -14.59 3.30
N GLU A 140 -11.79 -14.88 4.53
CA GLU A 140 -13.20 -14.80 4.94
C GLU A 140 -13.77 -13.39 4.83
N TYR A 141 -12.94 -12.38 5.08
CA TYR A 141 -13.30 -10.98 4.85
C TYR A 141 -13.56 -10.67 3.37
N GLY A 142 -13.03 -11.45 2.44
CA GLY A 142 -13.24 -11.34 1.00
C GLY A 142 -12.01 -10.94 0.18
N LEU A 143 -10.81 -10.99 0.76
CA LEU A 143 -9.58 -10.86 -0.03
C LEU A 143 -9.28 -12.18 -0.76
N SER A 144 -8.67 -12.05 -1.94
CA SER A 144 -8.24 -13.23 -2.71
C SER A 144 -7.26 -14.09 -1.91
N SER A 145 -7.53 -15.40 -1.82
CA SER A 145 -6.62 -16.35 -1.16
C SER A 145 -5.23 -16.37 -1.79
N GLN A 146 -5.15 -16.14 -3.10
CA GLN A 146 -3.88 -16.05 -3.82
C GLN A 146 -3.07 -14.83 -3.39
N PHE A 147 -3.74 -13.69 -3.16
CA PHE A 147 -3.10 -12.47 -2.68
C PHE A 147 -2.63 -12.66 -1.23
N VAL A 148 -3.50 -13.13 -0.35
CA VAL A 148 -3.18 -13.36 1.06
C VAL A 148 -2.03 -14.36 1.20
N GLY A 149 -2.03 -15.44 0.41
CA GLY A 149 -0.97 -16.46 0.42
C GLY A 149 0.42 -15.95 -0.01
N ARG A 150 0.50 -14.78 -0.68
CA ARG A 150 1.78 -14.13 -1.03
C ARG A 150 2.21 -13.06 -0.03
N CYS A 151 1.35 -12.68 0.90
CA CYS A 151 1.72 -11.76 1.98
C CYS A 151 2.66 -12.47 2.96
N GLY A 152 3.84 -11.92 3.17
CA GLY A 152 4.85 -12.50 4.07
C GLY A 152 4.50 -12.32 5.55
N CYS A 153 3.76 -11.26 5.90
CA CYS A 153 3.27 -10.99 7.24
C CYS A 153 2.02 -10.10 7.20
N VAL A 154 1.21 -10.22 8.22
CA VAL A 154 0.06 -9.34 8.48
C VAL A 154 0.31 -8.60 9.78
N CYS A 155 0.16 -7.27 9.76
CA CYS A 155 0.32 -6.42 10.93
C CYS A 155 -0.98 -5.68 11.19
N LEU A 156 -1.50 -5.78 12.39
CA LEU A 156 -2.61 -4.96 12.85
C LEU A 156 -2.11 -3.75 13.62
N TYR A 157 -2.72 -2.62 13.34
CA TYR A 157 -2.52 -1.40 14.11
C TYR A 157 -3.74 -1.17 15.00
N PRO A 158 -3.54 -0.93 16.30
CA PRO A 158 -4.64 -0.62 17.21
C PRO A 158 -5.31 0.71 16.82
N ARG A 159 -6.58 0.85 17.17
CA ARG A 159 -7.27 2.13 17.06
C ARG A 159 -6.55 3.18 17.90
N HIS A 160 -6.44 4.38 17.35
CA HIS A 160 -5.84 5.49 18.08
C HIS A 160 -6.64 5.82 19.33
N THR A 161 -5.96 5.93 20.45
CA THR A 161 -6.53 6.48 21.67
C THR A 161 -6.59 8.01 21.57
N SER A 162 -7.41 8.66 22.42
CA SER A 162 -7.45 10.13 22.50
C SER A 162 -6.07 10.72 22.79
N GLU A 163 -5.25 10.05 23.61
CA GLU A 163 -3.88 10.46 23.92
C GLU A 163 -2.97 10.35 22.71
N THR A 164 -3.06 9.26 21.95
CA THR A 164 -2.30 9.08 20.69
C THR A 164 -2.67 10.15 19.67
N LEU A 165 -3.97 10.46 19.52
CA LEU A 165 -4.46 11.51 18.62
C LEU A 165 -3.93 12.89 19.03
N LEU A 166 -3.93 13.22 20.32
CA LEU A 166 -3.35 14.46 20.83
C LEU A 166 -1.85 14.56 20.54
N THR A 167 -1.11 13.46 20.72
CA THR A 167 0.32 13.39 20.42
C THR A 167 0.60 13.61 18.93
N LEU A 168 -0.21 12.99 18.04
CA LEU A 168 -0.10 13.19 16.60
C LEU A 168 -0.37 14.64 16.20
N GLU A 169 -1.37 15.28 16.83
CA GLU A 169 -1.71 16.68 16.56
C GLU A 169 -0.64 17.66 17.07
N GLN A 170 0.02 17.33 18.16
CA GLN A 170 1.14 18.13 18.69
C GLN A 170 2.43 17.97 17.87
N ASN A 171 2.54 16.93 17.06
CA ASN A 171 3.71 16.71 16.21
C ASN A 171 3.67 17.62 14.99
N LYS A 172 4.60 18.58 14.90
CA LYS A 172 4.68 19.57 13.80
C LYS A 172 4.67 18.98 12.40
N LYS A 173 5.17 17.75 12.21
CA LYS A 173 5.20 17.10 10.89
C LYS A 173 3.89 16.45 10.49
N THR A 174 3.05 16.08 11.46
CA THR A 174 1.80 15.33 11.23
C THR A 174 0.56 16.13 11.58
N SER A 175 0.72 17.29 12.25
CA SER A 175 -0.38 18.15 12.68
C SER A 175 -1.14 18.74 11.49
N PHE A 176 -2.41 18.42 11.43
CA PHE A 176 -3.32 18.98 10.43
C PHE A 176 -3.57 20.49 10.67
N LEU A 177 -3.64 20.92 11.93
CA LEU A 177 -3.89 22.31 12.31
C LEU A 177 -2.68 23.19 11.98
N GLN A 178 -1.47 22.76 12.32
CA GLN A 178 -0.25 23.53 12.05
C GLN A 178 0.03 23.65 10.54
N ASN A 179 -0.17 22.60 9.77
CA ASN A 179 -0.04 22.66 8.31
C ASN A 179 -1.04 23.63 7.68
N ARG A 180 -2.22 23.81 8.26
CA ARG A 180 -3.19 24.80 7.80
C ARG A 180 -2.80 26.24 8.17
N GLU A 181 -2.25 26.48 9.34
CA GLU A 181 -1.76 27.81 9.74
C GLU A 181 -0.66 28.30 8.79
N GLU A 182 0.29 27.44 8.40
CA GLU A 182 1.33 27.79 7.44
C GLU A 182 0.77 28.21 6.08
N VAL A 183 -0.31 27.56 5.60
CA VAL A 183 -0.98 27.92 4.34
C VAL A 183 -1.72 29.27 4.45
N PHE A 184 -2.26 29.62 5.60
CA PHE A 184 -2.94 30.91 5.80
C PHE A 184 -1.97 32.09 5.98
N HIS A 185 -0.75 31.85 6.44
CA HIS A 185 0.26 32.90 6.60
C HIS A 185 1.07 33.18 5.29
N GLN A 186 0.91 32.36 4.26
CA GLN A 186 1.54 32.55 2.94
C GLN A 186 0.67 33.33 1.93
N LYS A 187 -0.49 33.85 2.34
CA LYS A 187 -1.34 34.79 1.58
C LYS A 187 -1.31 36.17 2.21
#